data_0ffe170b0745f2dd4c87f457de4d8198
#
_entry.id   0ffe170b0745f2dd4c87f457de4d8198
#
_cell.length_a   1.000
_cell.length_b   1.000
_cell.length_c   1.000
_cell.angle_alpha   90.00
_cell.angle_beta   90.00
_cell.angle_gamma   90.00
#
_symmetry.space_group_name_H-M   'P 1'
#
loop_
_entity.id
_entity.type
_entity.pdbx_description
1 polymer ?
#
loop_
_entity_poly.entity_id
_entity_poly.type
_entity_poly.pdbx_seq_one_letter_code
_entity_poly.pdbx_strand_id
1 'polypeptide(L)'
;MKIYTDGATSNNGYDGAKGGWAWVIVNENNKIIRQGYGTDLNVTNNQCELMALIEACEAAEQIGGIFEVYSDSAYCINCYEQKWYKKWQANGWINSKKEPVANSYLWKLLIPYFEKSNFKFYKVKGHADDRWNNYVDRMAVEAKNI
;
A
#
# COMPACT_ATOMS: atom_id res chain seq x y z
N MET A 1 6.82 -12.46 -9.54
CA MET A 1 7.57 -11.29 -9.05
C MET A 1 7.03 -10.87 -7.68
N LYS A 2 7.86 -10.23 -6.89
CA LYS A 2 7.48 -9.75 -5.57
C LYS A 2 7.46 -8.24 -5.54
N ILE A 3 6.48 -7.68 -4.81
CA ILE A 3 6.33 -6.24 -4.61
C ILE A 3 6.40 -5.98 -3.11
N TYR A 4 7.18 -4.97 -2.72
CA TYR A 4 7.26 -4.53 -1.33
C TYR A 4 6.87 -3.07 -1.27
N THR A 5 6.08 -2.70 -0.27
CA THR A 5 5.55 -1.35 -0.12
C THR A 5 5.65 -0.88 1.33
N ASP A 6 5.76 0.42 1.54
CA ASP A 6 5.72 1.01 2.87
C ASP A 6 5.30 2.47 2.80
N GLY A 7 4.80 2.99 3.91
CA GLY A 7 4.46 4.39 4.09
C GLY A 7 4.97 4.90 5.42
N ALA A 8 5.28 6.18 5.48
CA ALA A 8 5.77 6.83 6.69
C ALA A 8 5.22 8.25 6.80
N THR A 9 4.88 8.68 8.01
CA THR A 9 4.43 10.05 8.25
C THR A 9 5.12 10.64 9.48
N SER A 10 5.23 11.96 9.49
CA SER A 10 5.45 12.75 10.69
C SER A 10 4.12 13.42 11.05
N ASN A 11 3.78 13.49 12.35
CA ASN A 11 2.53 14.10 12.85
C ASN A 11 1.23 13.50 12.28
N ASN A 12 1.25 12.28 11.89
CA ASN A 12 0.16 11.42 11.39
C ASN A 12 -1.25 12.07 11.40
N GLY A 13 -1.59 12.76 10.31
CA GLY A 13 -2.93 13.35 10.12
C GLY A 13 -3.14 14.74 10.70
N TYR A 14 -2.15 15.32 11.39
CA TYR A 14 -2.23 16.69 11.88
C TYR A 14 -1.75 17.69 10.82
N ASP A 15 -2.12 18.95 10.98
CA ASP A 15 -1.65 20.03 10.11
C ASP A 15 -0.12 20.02 10.03
N GLY A 16 0.40 20.10 8.80
CA GLY A 16 1.84 20.07 8.56
C GLY A 16 2.44 18.67 8.55
N ALA A 17 1.62 17.63 8.69
CA ALA A 17 2.11 16.27 8.57
C ALA A 17 2.74 16.05 7.20
N LYS A 18 3.95 15.48 7.20
CA LYS A 18 4.62 15.08 5.97
C LYS A 18 4.48 13.57 5.82
N GLY A 19 4.07 13.13 4.65
CA GLY A 19 3.96 11.71 4.34
C GLY A 19 4.87 11.34 3.19
N GLY A 20 5.38 10.11 3.25
CA GLY A 20 6.14 9.52 2.16
C GLY A 20 5.74 8.08 2.00
N TRP A 21 5.86 7.56 0.80
CA TRP A 21 5.60 6.16 0.51
C TRP A 21 6.58 5.67 -0.54
N ALA A 22 6.78 4.35 -0.55
CA ALA A 22 7.73 3.77 -1.47
C ALA A 22 7.32 2.35 -1.83
N TRP A 23 7.76 1.91 -2.98
CA TRP A 23 7.51 0.56 -3.45
C TRP A 23 8.66 0.10 -4.35
N VAL A 24 8.84 -1.23 -4.39
CA VAL A 24 9.85 -1.86 -5.24
C VAL A 24 9.29 -3.16 -5.80
N ILE A 25 9.54 -3.42 -7.06
CA ILE A 25 9.17 -4.67 -7.73
C ILE A 25 10.47 -5.40 -8.07
N VAL A 26 10.57 -6.65 -7.58
CA VAL A 26 11.78 -7.47 -7.80
C VAL A 26 11.41 -8.78 -8.49
N ASN A 27 12.33 -9.29 -9.30
CA ASN A 27 12.14 -10.57 -9.97
C ASN A 27 12.64 -11.74 -9.10
N GLU A 28 12.57 -12.95 -9.63
CA GLU A 28 12.94 -14.16 -8.92
C GLU A 28 14.43 -14.19 -8.56
N ASN A 29 15.26 -13.39 -9.23
CA ASN A 29 16.70 -13.28 -8.97
C ASN A 29 17.00 -12.13 -8.01
N ASN A 30 15.99 -11.58 -7.32
CA ASN A 30 16.13 -10.44 -6.40
C ASN A 30 16.70 -9.19 -7.08
N LYS A 31 16.39 -9.00 -8.34
CA LYS A 31 16.78 -7.79 -9.07
C LYS A 31 15.61 -6.85 -9.17
N ILE A 32 15.87 -5.57 -8.96
CA ILE A 32 14.84 -4.53 -9.06
C ILE A 32 14.43 -4.37 -10.53
N ILE A 33 13.14 -4.56 -10.78
CA ILE A 33 12.54 -4.34 -12.10
C ILE A 33 12.07 -2.89 -12.22
N ARG A 34 11.45 -2.38 -11.16
CA ARG A 34 10.95 -1.00 -11.10
C ARG A 34 10.78 -0.61 -9.65
N GLN A 35 10.90 0.67 -9.35
CA GLN A 35 10.66 1.20 -8.02
C GLN A 35 10.15 2.62 -8.12
N GLY A 36 9.53 3.10 -7.07
CA GLY A 36 9.04 4.46 -7.03
C GLY A 36 8.78 4.92 -5.61
N TYR A 37 8.53 6.20 -5.48
CA TYR A 37 8.18 6.81 -4.21
C TYR A 37 7.31 8.04 -4.48
N GLY A 38 6.65 8.51 -3.42
CA GLY A 38 5.88 9.74 -3.48
C GLY A 38 5.86 10.42 -2.13
N THR A 39 5.40 11.66 -2.12
CA THR A 39 5.32 12.46 -0.91
C THR A 39 4.13 13.40 -1.00
N ASP A 40 3.56 13.73 0.17
CA ASP A 40 2.44 14.66 0.24
C ASP A 40 2.39 15.27 1.64
N LEU A 41 1.58 16.32 1.79
CA LEU A 41 1.35 17.01 3.05
C LEU A 41 -0.04 16.66 3.58
N ASN A 42 -0.21 16.75 4.91
CA ASN A 42 -1.49 16.57 5.59
C ASN A 42 -2.12 15.20 5.31
N VAL A 43 -1.29 14.17 5.33
CA VAL A 43 -1.70 12.78 5.08
C VAL A 43 -1.50 11.92 6.32
N THR A 44 -2.23 10.81 6.38
CA THR A 44 -2.12 9.82 7.44
C THR A 44 -1.21 8.67 7.02
N ASN A 45 -0.75 7.87 8.00
CA ASN A 45 -0.03 6.63 7.70
C ASN A 45 -0.83 5.72 6.78
N ASN A 46 -2.13 5.57 7.06
CA ASN A 46 -2.98 4.70 6.24
C ASN A 46 -3.06 5.19 4.79
N GLN A 47 -3.13 6.49 4.58
CA GLN A 47 -3.13 7.05 3.22
C GLN A 47 -1.80 6.78 2.50
N CYS A 48 -0.67 6.92 3.19
CA CYS A 48 0.64 6.62 2.61
C CYS A 48 0.77 5.13 2.26
N GLU A 49 0.30 4.24 3.13
CA GLU A 49 0.30 2.81 2.86
C GLU A 49 -0.55 2.46 1.64
N LEU A 50 -1.74 3.06 1.54
CA LEU A 50 -2.62 2.86 0.38
C LEU A 50 -1.98 3.38 -0.90
N MET A 51 -1.35 4.56 -0.85
CA MET A 51 -0.69 5.14 -2.03
C MET A 51 0.45 4.26 -2.53
N ALA A 52 1.25 3.69 -1.61
CA ALA A 52 2.33 2.79 -2.00
C ALA A 52 1.78 1.57 -2.74
N LEU A 53 0.72 0.96 -2.21
CA LEU A 53 0.10 -0.21 -2.84
C LEU A 53 -0.52 0.12 -4.20
N ILE A 54 -1.23 1.23 -4.30
CA ILE A 54 -1.87 1.66 -5.55
C ILE A 54 -0.82 1.87 -6.64
N GLU A 55 0.21 2.65 -6.35
CA GLU A 55 1.26 2.96 -7.34
C GLU A 55 2.02 1.70 -7.75
N ALA A 56 2.32 0.83 -6.79
CA ALA A 56 3.02 -0.42 -7.08
C ALA A 56 2.19 -1.32 -8.00
N CYS A 57 0.91 -1.46 -7.72
CA CYS A 57 0.02 -2.30 -8.53
C CYS A 57 -0.16 -1.72 -9.93
N GLU A 58 -0.28 -0.41 -10.05
CA GLU A 58 -0.38 0.24 -11.37
C GLU A 58 0.89 0.00 -12.19
N ALA A 59 2.06 0.11 -11.58
CA ALA A 59 3.33 -0.18 -12.24
C ALA A 59 3.42 -1.66 -12.63
N ALA A 60 3.01 -2.55 -11.74
CA ALA A 60 3.01 -3.99 -12.00
C ALA A 60 2.09 -4.36 -13.17
N GLU A 61 0.94 -3.71 -13.26
CA GLU A 61 0.00 -3.93 -14.37
C GLU A 61 0.64 -3.60 -15.71
N GLN A 62 1.46 -2.55 -15.77
CA GLN A 62 2.19 -2.18 -16.98
C GLN A 62 3.27 -3.21 -17.34
N ILE A 63 3.89 -3.82 -16.34
CA ILE A 63 4.91 -4.86 -16.55
C ILE A 63 4.27 -6.17 -16.99
N GLY A 64 3.17 -6.55 -16.37
CA GLY A 64 2.50 -7.83 -16.61
C GLY A 64 3.17 -8.96 -15.84
N GLY A 65 2.39 -10.00 -15.54
CA GLY A 65 2.89 -11.18 -14.83
C GLY A 65 2.09 -11.49 -13.57
N ILE A 66 2.67 -12.33 -12.72
CA ILE A 66 2.08 -12.76 -11.45
C ILE A 66 2.87 -12.11 -10.32
N PHE A 67 2.15 -11.55 -9.35
CA PHE A 67 2.76 -10.74 -8.30
C PHE A 67 2.32 -11.17 -6.91
N GLU A 68 3.29 -11.30 -6.00
CA GLU A 68 3.08 -11.40 -4.57
C GLU A 68 3.39 -10.03 -3.97
N VAL A 69 2.40 -9.41 -3.33
CA VAL A 69 2.50 -8.04 -2.80
C VAL A 69 2.61 -8.11 -1.27
N TYR A 70 3.65 -7.49 -0.74
CA TYR A 70 3.96 -7.50 0.69
C TYR A 70 3.84 -6.10 1.28
N SER A 71 3.09 -5.99 2.38
CA SER A 71 2.92 -4.75 3.14
C SER A 71 2.90 -5.07 4.62
N ASP A 72 3.43 -4.19 5.45
CA ASP A 72 3.32 -4.33 6.90
C ASP A 72 2.05 -3.68 7.47
N SER A 73 1.22 -3.08 6.62
CA SER A 73 -0.01 -2.43 7.04
C SER A 73 -1.12 -3.44 7.33
N ALA A 74 -1.43 -3.63 8.61
CA ALA A 74 -2.57 -4.45 9.01
C ALA A 74 -3.87 -3.90 8.45
N TYR A 75 -4.02 -2.57 8.41
CA TYR A 75 -5.20 -1.90 7.86
C TYR A 75 -5.46 -2.32 6.41
N CYS A 76 -4.43 -2.30 5.56
CA CYS A 76 -4.58 -2.64 4.15
C CYS A 76 -4.78 -4.14 3.93
N ILE A 77 -3.96 -4.96 4.59
CA ILE A 77 -3.98 -6.41 4.36
C ILE A 77 -5.22 -7.05 4.97
N ASN A 78 -5.67 -6.58 6.13
CA ASN A 78 -6.91 -7.11 6.74
C ASN A 78 -8.13 -6.79 5.86
N CYS A 79 -8.16 -5.64 5.22
CA CYS A 79 -9.23 -5.33 4.27
C CYS A 79 -9.29 -6.37 3.14
N TYR A 80 -8.12 -6.73 2.60
CA TYR A 80 -8.01 -7.74 1.57
C TYR A 80 -8.45 -9.12 2.08
N GLU A 81 -7.90 -9.56 3.21
CA GLU A 81 -8.13 -10.91 3.74
C GLU A 81 -9.56 -11.10 4.22
N GLN A 82 -10.11 -10.11 4.92
CA GLN A 82 -11.46 -10.17 5.49
C GLN A 82 -12.52 -9.64 4.53
N LYS A 83 -12.10 -9.15 3.37
CA LYS A 83 -12.99 -8.68 2.30
C LYS A 83 -13.96 -7.59 2.77
N TRP A 84 -13.47 -6.64 3.57
CA TRP A 84 -14.28 -5.51 4.02
C TRP A 84 -14.90 -4.75 2.84
N TYR A 85 -14.19 -4.68 1.73
CA TYR A 85 -14.64 -3.97 0.54
C TYR A 85 -15.92 -4.56 -0.06
N LYS A 86 -16.19 -5.85 0.13
CA LYS A 86 -17.43 -6.47 -0.35
C LYS A 86 -18.64 -5.84 0.33
N LYS A 87 -18.56 -5.63 1.63
CA LYS A 87 -19.61 -5.00 2.42
C LYS A 87 -19.79 -3.54 2.03
N TRP A 88 -18.70 -2.82 1.84
CA TRP A 88 -18.75 -1.42 1.41
C TRP A 88 -19.39 -1.27 0.04
N GLN A 89 -19.02 -2.12 -0.90
CA GLN A 89 -19.61 -2.12 -2.25
C GLN A 89 -21.12 -2.39 -2.21
N ALA A 90 -21.56 -3.25 -1.30
CA ALA A 90 -22.97 -3.64 -1.18
C ALA A 90 -23.81 -2.57 -0.48
N ASN A 91 -23.23 -1.77 0.42
CA ASN A 91 -23.99 -0.83 1.26
C ASN A 91 -23.77 0.65 0.93
N GLY A 92 -23.14 0.95 -0.20
CA GLY A 92 -22.92 2.33 -0.61
C GLY A 92 -21.76 3.04 0.08
N TRP A 93 -20.75 2.28 0.52
CA TRP A 93 -19.52 2.81 1.12
C TRP A 93 -19.76 3.49 2.46
N ILE A 94 -20.55 2.84 3.29
CA ILE A 94 -20.86 3.29 4.65
C ILE A 94 -20.27 2.27 5.63
N ASN A 95 -19.62 2.77 6.69
CA ASN A 95 -19.03 1.93 7.73
C ASN A 95 -20.08 1.48 8.76
N SER A 96 -19.64 0.70 9.76
CA SER A 96 -20.56 0.17 10.80
C SER A 96 -21.21 1.27 11.65
N LYS A 97 -20.64 2.46 11.69
CA LYS A 97 -21.17 3.62 12.41
C LYS A 97 -22.08 4.48 11.54
N LYS A 98 -22.43 4.00 10.33
CA LYS A 98 -23.25 4.71 9.34
C LYS A 98 -22.60 6.00 8.84
N GLU A 99 -21.27 6.07 8.88
CA GLU A 99 -20.49 7.18 8.34
C GLU A 99 -19.83 6.74 7.04
N PRO A 100 -19.45 7.69 6.15
CA PRO A 100 -18.70 7.31 4.95
C PRO A 100 -17.41 6.58 5.29
N VAL A 101 -17.08 5.57 4.53
CA VAL A 101 -15.82 4.81 4.70
C VAL A 101 -14.64 5.75 4.49
N ALA A 102 -13.73 5.79 5.47
CA ALA A 102 -12.52 6.60 5.37
C ALA A 102 -11.66 6.14 4.18
N ASN A 103 -11.08 7.09 3.46
CA ASN A 103 -10.19 6.84 2.33
C ASN A 103 -10.87 6.08 1.18
N SER A 104 -12.18 6.21 1.04
CA SER A 104 -12.94 5.47 0.02
C SER A 104 -12.40 5.68 -1.39
N TYR A 105 -11.95 6.89 -1.72
CA TYR A 105 -11.41 7.20 -3.04
C TYR A 105 -10.11 6.43 -3.33
N LEU A 106 -9.29 6.19 -2.32
CA LEU A 106 -8.09 5.37 -2.45
C LEU A 106 -8.43 3.88 -2.52
N TRP A 107 -9.35 3.42 -1.67
CA TRP A 107 -9.80 2.04 -1.69
C TRP A 107 -10.38 1.67 -3.06
N LYS A 108 -11.14 2.55 -3.68
CA LYS A 108 -11.72 2.31 -5.00
C LYS A 108 -10.65 2.11 -6.08
N LEU A 109 -9.47 2.70 -5.91
CA LEU A 109 -8.36 2.50 -6.83
C LEU A 109 -7.63 1.17 -6.58
N LEU A 110 -7.56 0.72 -5.33
CA LEU A 110 -6.82 -0.49 -4.96
C LEU A 110 -7.65 -1.77 -5.11
N ILE A 111 -8.93 -1.73 -4.78
CA ILE A 111 -9.80 -2.92 -4.76
C ILE A 111 -9.79 -3.70 -6.07
N PRO A 112 -9.78 -3.09 -7.27
CA PRO A 112 -9.69 -3.86 -8.50
C PRO A 112 -8.52 -4.84 -8.53
N TYR A 113 -7.39 -4.49 -7.90
CA TYR A 113 -6.23 -5.38 -7.81
C TYR A 113 -6.45 -6.53 -6.83
N PHE A 114 -7.24 -6.30 -5.77
CA PHE A 114 -7.64 -7.38 -4.84
C PHE A 114 -8.44 -8.47 -5.56
N GLU A 115 -9.16 -8.11 -6.59
CA GLU A 115 -10.05 -9.03 -7.31
C GLU A 115 -9.37 -9.70 -8.51
N LYS A 116 -8.14 -9.32 -8.84
CA LYS A 116 -7.39 -9.91 -9.94
C LYS A 116 -6.66 -11.18 -9.47
N SER A 117 -6.73 -12.24 -10.27
CA SER A 117 -6.13 -13.53 -9.93
C SER A 117 -4.60 -13.51 -9.94
N ASN A 118 -3.98 -12.55 -10.62
CA ASN A 118 -2.53 -12.46 -10.72
C ASN A 118 -1.87 -11.59 -9.64
N PHE A 119 -2.65 -11.11 -8.67
CA PHE A 119 -2.15 -10.37 -7.51
C PHE A 119 -2.59 -11.09 -6.23
N LYS A 120 -1.64 -11.37 -5.34
CA LYS A 120 -1.89 -11.89 -4.01
C LYS A 120 -1.21 -10.98 -3.01
N PHE A 121 -1.89 -10.69 -1.89
CA PHE A 121 -1.44 -9.72 -0.91
C PHE A 121 -1.13 -10.41 0.41
N TYR A 122 0.02 -10.09 0.99
CA TYR A 122 0.51 -10.72 2.21
C TYR A 122 1.02 -9.68 3.19
N LYS A 123 0.78 -9.90 4.47
CA LYS A 123 1.34 -9.05 5.51
C LYS A 123 2.78 -9.48 5.80
N VAL A 124 3.69 -8.54 5.80
CA VAL A 124 5.08 -8.77 6.21
C VAL A 124 5.10 -8.97 7.73
N LYS A 125 5.86 -9.96 8.19
CA LYS A 125 5.92 -10.30 9.62
C LYS A 125 6.89 -9.42 10.41
N GLY A 126 7.33 -8.30 9.87
CA GLY A 126 8.13 -7.33 10.61
C GLY A 126 9.48 -7.85 11.08
N HIS A 127 10.07 -8.79 10.36
CA HIS A 127 11.41 -9.30 10.69
C HIS A 127 12.48 -8.31 10.25
N ALA A 128 13.43 -8.06 11.15
CA ALA A 128 14.56 -7.19 10.87
C ALA A 128 15.41 -7.68 9.69
N ASP A 129 15.27 -8.95 9.34
CA ASP A 129 16.07 -9.58 8.27
C ASP A 129 15.44 -9.50 6.89
N ASP A 130 14.24 -8.92 6.75
CA ASP A 130 13.63 -8.79 5.44
C ASP A 130 14.25 -7.60 4.71
N ARG A 131 15.15 -7.93 3.79
CA ARG A 131 15.91 -6.96 3.01
C ARG A 131 15.04 -5.93 2.30
N TRP A 132 14.00 -6.39 1.61
CA TRP A 132 13.18 -5.50 0.80
C TRP A 132 12.19 -4.70 1.63
N ASN A 133 11.70 -5.27 2.72
CA ASN A 133 10.87 -4.52 3.66
C ASN A 133 11.67 -3.36 4.27
N ASN A 134 12.91 -3.62 4.68
CA ASN A 134 13.80 -2.58 5.20
C ASN A 134 14.16 -1.55 4.14
N TYR A 135 14.31 -1.98 2.90
CA TYR A 135 14.62 -1.11 1.77
C TYR A 135 13.50 -0.08 1.54
N VAL A 136 12.24 -0.54 1.44
CA VAL A 136 11.11 0.38 1.21
C VAL A 136 10.80 1.23 2.44
N ASP A 137 11.03 0.72 3.64
CA ASP A 137 10.90 1.52 4.86
C ASP A 137 11.82 2.73 4.79
N ARG A 138 13.08 2.51 4.45
CA ARG A 138 14.06 3.57 4.31
C ARG A 138 13.69 4.55 3.20
N MET A 139 13.25 4.05 2.05
CA MET A 139 12.79 4.90 0.95
C MET A 139 11.61 5.77 1.35
N ALA A 140 10.63 5.21 2.08
CA ALA A 140 9.46 5.96 2.52
C ALA A 140 9.83 7.08 3.50
N VAL A 141 10.75 6.81 4.44
CA VAL A 141 11.25 7.81 5.37
C VAL A 141 12.00 8.93 4.62
N GLU A 142 12.85 8.57 3.68
CA GLU A 142 13.56 9.55 2.86
C GLU A 142 12.59 10.40 2.03
N ALA A 143 11.57 9.79 1.42
CA ALA A 143 10.55 10.50 0.66
C ALA A 143 9.80 11.50 1.55
N LYS A 144 9.44 11.10 2.76
CA LYS A 144 8.78 11.97 3.73
C LYS A 144 9.59 13.24 4.02
N ASN A 145 10.89 13.16 3.97
CA ASN A 145 11.80 14.24 4.33
C ASN A 145 12.24 15.12 3.15
N ILE A 146 11.70 14.87 1.97
CA ILE A 146 11.98 15.70 0.79
C ILE A 146 11.40 17.11 0.90
#